data_8ad8d21276d713a8e96947bcaacd5245
#
_entry.id   8ad8d21276d713a8e96947bcaacd5245
#
_cell.length_a   1.000
_cell.length_b   1.000
_cell.length_c   1.000
_cell.angle_alpha   90.00
_cell.angle_beta   90.00
_cell.angle_gamma   90.00
#
_symmetry.space_group_name_H-M   'P 1'
#
loop_
_entity.id
_entity.type
_entity.pdbx_description
1 polymer ?
#
loop_
_entity_poly.entity_id
_entity_poly.type
_entity_poly.pdbx_seq_one_letter_code
_entity_poly.pdbx_strand_id
1 'polypeptide(L)'
;DIAVLVVAADDGVMPQTIEAINHAKAAEVEVIVAVNKIDKEGANVDRVKQELTEYGLIAEDWGGSTVFVPVSAKTGEGIDELLEMITLTAEVLELKANAKRRARGLVIEAKLDKGRGPVATILIQKGTLHVGDSINVGHAFGRVRAMMDDKGNRVKVAGPSTPVEILGLNDVPFSGEVLMAHGNEKEALSLIHISEP
;
A
#
# COMPACT_ATOMS: atom_id res chain seq x y z
N ASP A 1 -0.39 -2.32 6.48
CA ASP A 1 -1.12 -2.40 7.77
C ASP A 1 -2.26 -3.43 7.70
N ILE A 2 -3.06 -3.42 6.63
CA ILE A 2 -4.14 -4.39 6.38
C ILE A 2 -4.01 -4.88 4.94
N ALA A 3 -4.15 -6.18 4.71
CA ALA A 3 -4.21 -6.77 3.39
C ALA A 3 -5.65 -7.22 3.08
N VAL A 4 -6.18 -6.81 1.94
CA VAL A 4 -7.45 -7.34 1.43
C VAL A 4 -7.16 -8.40 0.38
N LEU A 5 -7.41 -9.65 0.73
CA LEU A 5 -7.25 -10.80 -0.15
C LEU A 5 -8.53 -11.01 -0.95
N VAL A 6 -8.45 -10.86 -2.26
CA VAL A 6 -9.61 -11.07 -3.15
C VAL A 6 -9.56 -12.48 -3.74
N VAL A 7 -10.60 -13.25 -3.47
CA VAL A 7 -10.76 -14.63 -3.98
C VAL A 7 -12.08 -14.75 -4.71
N ALA A 8 -12.09 -15.34 -5.90
CA ALA A 8 -13.32 -15.54 -6.66
C ALA A 8 -14.12 -16.71 -6.10
N ALA A 9 -15.41 -16.52 -5.87
CA ALA A 9 -16.30 -17.53 -5.31
C ALA A 9 -16.56 -18.73 -6.24
N ASP A 10 -16.34 -18.55 -7.54
CA ASP A 10 -16.46 -19.57 -8.57
C ASP A 10 -15.17 -20.39 -8.78
N ASP A 11 -14.02 -19.72 -8.69
CA ASP A 11 -12.70 -20.34 -8.96
C ASP A 11 -12.07 -20.96 -7.71
N GLY A 12 -12.32 -20.37 -6.51
CA GLY A 12 -11.69 -20.77 -5.26
C GLY A 12 -10.23 -20.31 -5.13
N VAL A 13 -9.45 -21.05 -4.33
CA VAL A 13 -8.04 -20.71 -4.08
C VAL A 13 -7.16 -21.11 -5.26
N MET A 14 -6.48 -20.13 -5.83
CA MET A 14 -5.56 -20.28 -6.96
C MET A 14 -4.10 -20.11 -6.50
N PRO A 15 -3.09 -20.53 -7.30
CA PRO A 15 -1.68 -20.39 -6.92
C PRO A 15 -1.27 -18.95 -6.52
N GLN A 16 -1.79 -17.94 -7.22
CA GLN A 16 -1.56 -16.53 -6.89
C GLN A 16 -2.18 -16.12 -5.55
N THR A 17 -3.30 -16.76 -5.16
CA THR A 17 -3.93 -16.56 -3.86
C THR A 17 -3.00 -17.04 -2.74
N ILE A 18 -2.40 -18.22 -2.91
CA ILE A 18 -1.46 -18.79 -1.95
C ILE A 18 -0.22 -17.90 -1.79
N GLU A 19 0.30 -17.39 -2.90
CA GLU A 19 1.43 -16.45 -2.89
C GLU A 19 1.08 -15.17 -2.11
N ALA A 20 -0.09 -14.59 -2.35
CA ALA A 20 -0.56 -13.40 -1.63
C ALA A 20 -0.73 -13.66 -0.13
N ILE A 21 -1.24 -14.83 0.27
CA ILE A 21 -1.35 -15.23 1.68
C ILE A 21 0.04 -15.32 2.32
N ASN A 22 1.00 -15.93 1.64
CA ASN A 22 2.37 -16.06 2.15
C ASN A 22 3.05 -14.70 2.33
N HIS A 23 2.85 -13.79 1.38
CA HIS A 23 3.36 -12.41 1.51
C HIS A 23 2.72 -11.66 2.68
N ALA A 24 1.39 -11.75 2.85
CA ALA A 24 0.69 -11.12 3.96
C ALA A 24 1.16 -11.66 5.32
N LYS A 25 1.34 -12.98 5.42
CA LYS A 25 1.88 -13.62 6.63
C LYS A 25 3.32 -13.20 6.92
N ALA A 26 4.17 -13.17 5.90
CA ALA A 26 5.56 -12.73 6.05
C ALA A 26 5.66 -11.25 6.48
N ALA A 27 4.70 -10.43 6.08
CA ALA A 27 4.60 -9.03 6.48
C ALA A 27 3.90 -8.83 7.84
N GLU A 28 3.37 -9.91 8.45
CA GLU A 28 2.63 -9.88 9.72
C GLU A 28 1.48 -8.85 9.71
N VAL A 29 0.79 -8.73 8.59
CA VAL A 29 -0.37 -7.82 8.45
C VAL A 29 -1.68 -8.58 8.63
N GLU A 30 -2.68 -7.87 9.15
CA GLU A 30 -4.05 -8.41 9.25
C GLU A 30 -4.64 -8.62 7.86
N VAL A 31 -5.36 -9.74 7.69
CA VAL A 31 -5.96 -10.12 6.39
C VAL A 31 -7.48 -10.10 6.49
N ILE A 32 -8.10 -9.37 5.56
CA ILE A 32 -9.54 -9.42 5.31
C ILE A 32 -9.74 -10.14 3.98
N VAL A 33 -10.63 -11.12 3.93
CA VAL A 33 -10.92 -11.86 2.70
C VAL A 33 -12.18 -11.33 2.05
N ALA A 34 -12.05 -10.78 0.84
CA ALA A 34 -13.17 -10.40 -0.02
C ALA A 34 -13.47 -11.56 -1.00
N VAL A 35 -14.57 -12.25 -0.78
CA VAL A 35 -15.01 -13.34 -1.67
C VAL A 35 -15.83 -12.74 -2.79
N ASN A 36 -15.19 -12.52 -3.94
CA ASN A 36 -15.75 -11.80 -5.08
C ASN A 36 -16.51 -12.71 -6.05
N LYS A 37 -17.27 -12.12 -6.94
CA LYS A 37 -18.09 -12.78 -7.97
C LYS A 37 -19.23 -13.63 -7.41
N ILE A 38 -19.84 -13.20 -6.29
CA ILE A 38 -20.99 -13.90 -5.72
C ILE A 38 -22.24 -13.88 -6.62
N ASP A 39 -22.26 -12.98 -7.62
CA ASP A 39 -23.30 -12.87 -8.65
C ASP A 39 -23.21 -13.97 -9.72
N LYS A 40 -22.13 -14.74 -9.76
CA LYS A 40 -21.95 -15.80 -10.73
C LYS A 40 -22.66 -17.09 -10.35
N GLU A 41 -23.17 -17.80 -11.37
CA GLU A 41 -23.61 -19.17 -11.22
C GLU A 41 -22.45 -20.08 -10.80
N GLY A 42 -22.65 -20.91 -9.77
CA GLY A 42 -21.59 -21.73 -9.18
C GLY A 42 -20.76 -21.06 -8.10
N ALA A 43 -21.05 -19.80 -7.76
CA ALA A 43 -20.42 -19.13 -6.62
C ALA A 43 -20.68 -19.88 -5.31
N ASN A 44 -19.63 -20.17 -4.55
CA ASN A 44 -19.74 -20.89 -3.28
C ASN A 44 -18.76 -20.30 -2.26
N VAL A 45 -19.28 -19.46 -1.38
CA VAL A 45 -18.52 -18.75 -0.34
C VAL A 45 -17.99 -19.76 0.71
N ASP A 46 -18.79 -20.73 1.12
CA ASP A 46 -18.40 -21.71 2.13
C ASP A 46 -17.25 -22.61 1.65
N ARG A 47 -17.24 -22.96 0.37
CA ARG A 47 -16.12 -23.66 -0.23
C ARG A 47 -14.82 -22.85 -0.14
N VAL A 48 -14.87 -21.56 -0.44
CA VAL A 48 -13.70 -20.66 -0.33
C VAL A 48 -13.23 -20.57 1.13
N LYS A 49 -14.14 -20.44 2.09
CA LYS A 49 -13.80 -20.47 3.53
C LYS A 49 -13.11 -21.77 3.93
N GLN A 50 -13.61 -22.90 3.44
CA GLN A 50 -13.02 -24.21 3.72
C GLN A 50 -11.61 -24.33 3.13
N GLU A 51 -11.43 -23.97 1.86
CA GLU A 51 -10.12 -24.00 1.21
C GLU A 51 -9.10 -23.08 1.92
N LEU A 52 -9.50 -21.88 2.33
CA LEU A 52 -8.61 -20.93 3.03
C LEU A 52 -8.27 -21.35 4.47
N THR A 53 -9.10 -22.18 5.09
CA THR A 53 -8.81 -22.76 6.41
C THR A 53 -7.52 -23.57 6.39
N GLU A 54 -7.23 -24.27 5.29
CA GLU A 54 -5.97 -25.04 5.12
C GLU A 54 -4.73 -24.15 5.15
N TYR A 55 -4.89 -22.87 4.82
CA TYR A 55 -3.82 -21.86 4.87
C TYR A 55 -3.84 -21.03 6.15
N GLY A 56 -4.64 -21.43 7.15
CA GLY A 56 -4.71 -20.76 8.46
C GLY A 56 -5.55 -19.48 8.47
N LEU A 57 -6.37 -19.23 7.45
CA LEU A 57 -7.37 -18.16 7.42
C LEU A 57 -8.75 -18.76 7.77
N ILE A 58 -9.06 -18.75 9.06
CA ILE A 58 -10.28 -19.34 9.60
C ILE A 58 -11.30 -18.23 9.83
N ALA A 59 -12.49 -18.39 9.27
CA ALA A 59 -13.56 -17.41 9.38
C ALA A 59 -14.03 -17.24 10.83
N GLU A 60 -14.47 -16.04 11.21
CA GLU A 60 -14.97 -15.73 12.56
C GLU A 60 -16.17 -16.58 12.94
N ASP A 61 -17.09 -16.80 12.00
CA ASP A 61 -18.28 -17.65 12.20
C ASP A 61 -17.93 -19.15 12.36
N TRP A 62 -16.70 -19.55 12.03
CA TRP A 62 -16.16 -20.89 12.24
C TRP A 62 -15.20 -20.96 13.44
N GLY A 63 -15.17 -19.93 14.29
CA GLY A 63 -14.36 -19.85 15.48
C GLY A 63 -12.94 -19.36 15.27
N GLY A 64 -12.66 -18.79 14.12
CA GLY A 64 -11.38 -18.12 13.81
C GLY A 64 -11.40 -16.62 14.09
N SER A 65 -10.48 -15.90 13.46
CA SER A 65 -10.33 -14.45 13.60
C SER A 65 -10.31 -13.69 12.27
N THR A 66 -10.46 -14.39 11.15
CA THR A 66 -10.39 -13.78 9.82
C THR A 66 -11.77 -13.30 9.36
N VAL A 67 -11.86 -12.05 8.97
CA VAL A 67 -13.08 -11.45 8.41
C VAL A 67 -13.23 -11.87 6.96
N PHE A 68 -14.38 -12.45 6.62
CA PHE A 68 -14.77 -12.80 5.25
C PHE A 68 -15.97 -11.95 4.83
N VAL A 69 -15.84 -11.23 3.72
CA VAL A 69 -16.91 -10.41 3.18
C VAL A 69 -17.27 -10.88 1.77
N PRO A 70 -18.47 -11.41 1.55
CA PRO A 70 -18.96 -11.73 0.22
C PRO A 70 -19.24 -10.46 -0.57
N VAL A 71 -18.70 -10.35 -1.79
CA VAL A 71 -18.85 -9.16 -2.62
C VAL A 71 -19.08 -9.51 -4.09
N SER A 72 -19.68 -8.59 -4.82
CA SER A 72 -19.67 -8.57 -6.27
C SER A 72 -19.19 -7.21 -6.75
N ALA A 73 -17.97 -7.15 -7.24
CA ALA A 73 -17.43 -5.93 -7.85
C ALA A 73 -18.23 -5.47 -9.08
N LYS A 74 -18.93 -6.40 -9.74
CA LYS A 74 -19.77 -6.10 -10.91
C LYS A 74 -21.06 -5.42 -10.55
N THR A 75 -21.74 -5.86 -9.49
CA THR A 75 -23.04 -5.32 -9.05
C THR A 75 -22.90 -4.24 -7.97
N GLY A 76 -21.76 -4.18 -7.30
CA GLY A 76 -21.53 -3.32 -6.14
C GLY A 76 -22.00 -3.93 -4.82
N GLU A 77 -22.57 -5.13 -4.84
CA GLU A 77 -23.05 -5.82 -3.64
C GLU A 77 -21.91 -6.13 -2.68
N GLY A 78 -22.11 -5.85 -1.37
CA GLY A 78 -21.14 -6.12 -0.31
C GLY A 78 -19.93 -5.18 -0.26
N ILE A 79 -19.78 -4.24 -1.19
CA ILE A 79 -18.63 -3.32 -1.21
C ILE A 79 -18.66 -2.37 -0.02
N ASP A 80 -19.82 -1.83 0.34
CA ASP A 80 -19.94 -0.93 1.50
C ASP A 80 -19.61 -1.67 2.80
N GLU A 81 -20.06 -2.93 2.93
CA GLU A 81 -19.69 -3.80 4.06
C GLU A 81 -18.20 -4.08 4.12
N LEU A 82 -17.55 -4.34 2.98
CA LEU A 82 -16.09 -4.51 2.92
C LEU A 82 -15.35 -3.25 3.41
N LEU A 83 -15.77 -2.07 2.97
CA LEU A 83 -15.18 -0.80 3.40
C LEU A 83 -15.38 -0.55 4.90
N GLU A 84 -16.56 -0.88 5.42
CA GLU A 84 -16.86 -0.80 6.86
C GLU A 84 -15.94 -1.75 7.66
N MET A 85 -15.76 -3.00 7.21
CA MET A 85 -14.87 -3.95 7.86
C MET A 85 -13.41 -3.52 7.85
N ILE A 86 -12.93 -2.93 6.75
CA ILE A 86 -11.58 -2.35 6.68
C ILE A 86 -11.42 -1.23 7.71
N THR A 87 -12.38 -0.33 7.80
CA THR A 87 -12.38 0.78 8.75
C THR A 87 -12.38 0.27 10.19
N LEU A 88 -13.25 -0.68 10.49
CA LEU A 88 -13.38 -1.27 11.84
C LEU A 88 -12.09 -2.00 12.25
N THR A 89 -11.50 -2.75 11.34
CA THR A 89 -10.21 -3.44 11.57
C THR A 89 -9.09 -2.42 11.83
N ALA A 90 -9.05 -1.32 11.08
CA ALA A 90 -8.08 -0.26 11.29
C ALA A 90 -8.23 0.43 12.67
N GLU A 91 -9.46 0.60 13.16
CA GLU A 91 -9.76 1.12 14.50
C GLU A 91 -9.29 0.15 15.59
N VAL A 92 -9.60 -1.13 15.45
CA VAL A 92 -9.17 -2.18 16.41
C VAL A 92 -7.65 -2.28 16.51
N LEU A 93 -6.96 -2.17 15.36
CA LEU A 93 -5.50 -2.17 15.30
C LEU A 93 -4.87 -0.86 15.79
N GLU A 94 -5.67 0.16 16.08
CA GLU A 94 -5.20 1.50 16.49
C GLU A 94 -4.11 2.06 15.58
N LEU A 95 -4.26 1.94 14.27
CA LEU A 95 -3.29 2.40 13.28
C LEU A 95 -3.05 3.90 13.40
N LYS A 96 -1.82 4.28 13.73
CA LYS A 96 -1.43 5.68 13.99
C LYS A 96 -0.14 6.03 13.28
N ALA A 97 -0.05 7.26 12.80
CA ALA A 97 1.18 7.81 12.25
C ALA A 97 1.41 9.25 12.73
N ASN A 98 2.66 9.58 13.00
CA ASN A 98 3.03 10.95 13.40
C ASN A 98 3.24 11.81 12.16
N ALA A 99 2.31 12.73 11.90
CA ALA A 99 2.39 13.67 10.78
C ALA A 99 3.38 14.82 11.02
N LYS A 100 3.75 15.11 12.27
CA LYS A 100 4.60 16.27 12.64
C LYS A 100 6.10 16.02 12.52
N ARG A 101 6.51 14.91 11.94
CA ARG A 101 7.93 14.60 11.70
C ARG A 101 8.29 14.74 10.22
N ARG A 102 9.58 14.65 9.89
CA ARG A 102 10.07 14.57 8.51
C ARG A 102 9.49 13.36 7.81
N ALA A 103 9.15 13.52 6.55
CA ALA A 103 8.50 12.47 5.78
C ALA A 103 9.40 11.24 5.62
N ARG A 104 8.77 10.09 5.74
CA ARG A 104 9.28 8.80 5.33
C ARG A 104 8.21 8.13 4.46
N GLY A 105 8.61 7.64 3.31
CA GLY A 105 7.70 6.97 2.38
C GLY A 105 8.37 5.80 1.69
N LEU A 106 7.58 5.07 0.93
CA LEU A 106 8.01 3.93 0.15
C LEU A 106 7.76 4.19 -1.33
N VAL A 107 8.72 3.86 -2.19
CA VAL A 107 8.56 3.92 -3.64
C VAL A 107 7.65 2.78 -4.09
N ILE A 108 6.51 3.13 -4.65
CA ILE A 108 5.60 2.17 -5.27
C ILE A 108 6.06 1.85 -6.68
N GLU A 109 6.31 2.90 -7.46
CA GLU A 109 6.84 2.81 -8.82
C GLU A 109 7.67 4.04 -9.15
N ALA A 110 8.60 3.90 -10.09
CA ALA A 110 9.34 5.02 -10.64
C ALA A 110 9.67 4.79 -12.12
N LYS A 111 9.77 5.89 -12.86
CA LYS A 111 10.07 5.87 -14.28
C LYS A 111 10.78 7.13 -14.74
N LEU A 112 11.48 7.03 -15.86
CA LEU A 112 12.01 8.21 -16.56
C LEU A 112 10.98 8.73 -17.55
N ASP A 113 10.44 9.90 -17.27
CA ASP A 113 9.53 10.61 -18.17
C ASP A 113 10.33 11.51 -19.12
N LYS A 114 10.04 11.45 -20.42
CA LYS A 114 10.79 12.20 -21.45
C LYS A 114 10.71 13.73 -21.29
N GLY A 115 9.63 14.23 -20.68
CA GLY A 115 9.42 15.68 -20.50
C GLY A 115 9.69 16.18 -19.09
N ARG A 116 9.49 15.32 -18.08
CA ARG A 116 9.55 15.68 -16.66
C ARG A 116 10.78 15.16 -15.93
N GLY A 117 11.56 14.28 -16.57
CA GLY A 117 12.70 13.60 -15.95
C GLY A 117 12.31 12.43 -15.04
N PRO A 118 13.10 12.10 -14.03
CA PRO A 118 12.76 11.07 -13.05
C PRO A 118 11.46 11.40 -12.31
N VAL A 119 10.52 10.46 -12.32
CA VAL A 119 9.22 10.55 -11.68
C VAL A 119 9.05 9.33 -10.79
N ALA A 120 8.67 9.53 -9.53
CA ALA A 120 8.43 8.46 -8.59
C ALA A 120 7.09 8.63 -7.87
N THR A 121 6.33 7.56 -7.78
CA THR A 121 5.11 7.48 -6.94
C THR A 121 5.52 6.98 -5.56
N ILE A 122 5.30 7.80 -4.57
CA ILE A 122 5.66 7.55 -3.18
C ILE A 122 4.40 7.43 -2.32
N LEU A 123 4.33 6.38 -1.52
CA LEU A 123 3.35 6.29 -0.43
C LEU A 123 4.00 6.84 0.84
N ILE A 124 3.50 7.94 1.34
CA ILE A 124 3.96 8.51 2.60
C ILE A 124 3.46 7.65 3.76
N GLN A 125 4.38 7.09 4.54
CA GLN A 125 4.06 6.24 5.69
C GLN A 125 4.04 7.02 7.01
N LYS A 126 4.98 7.95 7.17
CA LYS A 126 5.13 8.76 8.40
C LYS A 126 5.60 10.16 8.02
N GLY A 127 5.24 11.13 8.85
CA GLY A 127 5.62 12.52 8.62
C GLY A 127 4.82 13.18 7.50
N THR A 128 5.24 14.38 7.15
CA THR A 128 4.61 15.17 6.09
C THR A 128 5.67 15.64 5.11
N LEU A 129 5.45 15.37 3.83
CA LEU A 129 6.32 15.80 2.74
C LEU A 129 5.81 17.13 2.17
N HIS A 130 6.72 18.06 1.94
CA HIS A 130 6.40 19.37 1.36
C HIS A 130 7.16 19.57 0.05
N VAL A 131 6.58 20.34 -0.84
CA VAL A 131 7.30 20.86 -2.00
C VAL A 131 8.47 21.72 -1.47
N GLY A 132 9.67 21.47 -1.98
CA GLY A 132 10.91 22.13 -1.52
C GLY A 132 11.74 21.30 -0.54
N ASP A 133 11.21 20.22 0.01
CA ASP A 133 11.99 19.34 0.90
C ASP A 133 13.15 18.68 0.14
N SER A 134 14.30 18.59 0.80
CA SER A 134 15.42 17.78 0.34
C SER A 134 15.16 16.32 0.69
N ILE A 135 15.31 15.44 -0.27
CA ILE A 135 14.99 14.01 -0.14
C ILE A 135 16.12 13.14 -0.66
N ASN A 136 16.24 11.95 -0.08
CA ASN A 136 16.96 10.83 -0.69
C ASN A 136 16.07 9.61 -0.79
N VAL A 137 16.27 8.81 -1.83
CA VAL A 137 15.51 7.60 -2.13
C VAL A 137 16.49 6.57 -2.67
N GLY A 138 16.95 5.66 -1.81
CA GLY A 138 18.02 4.75 -2.17
C GLY A 138 19.26 5.51 -2.66
N HIS A 139 19.68 5.25 -3.89
CA HIS A 139 20.80 5.94 -4.55
C HIS A 139 20.43 7.31 -5.13
N ALA A 140 19.14 7.59 -5.31
CA ALA A 140 18.66 8.85 -5.87
C ALA A 140 18.49 9.90 -4.77
N PHE A 141 18.72 11.15 -5.12
CA PHE A 141 18.51 12.30 -4.24
C PHE A 141 18.00 13.51 -5.02
N GLY A 142 17.52 14.50 -4.31
CA GLY A 142 17.07 15.73 -4.94
C GLY A 142 16.23 16.59 -4.01
N ARG A 143 15.52 17.53 -4.63
CA ARG A 143 14.57 18.40 -3.96
C ARG A 143 13.20 18.25 -4.63
N VAL A 144 12.17 18.07 -3.82
CA VAL A 144 10.79 17.97 -4.33
C VAL A 144 10.40 19.26 -5.06
N ARG A 145 10.36 19.23 -6.37
CA ARG A 145 9.96 20.37 -7.22
C ARG A 145 8.46 20.51 -7.34
N ALA A 146 7.78 19.39 -7.45
CA ALA A 146 6.34 19.31 -7.55
C ALA A 146 5.84 17.96 -7.02
N MET A 147 4.62 17.95 -6.52
CA MET A 147 3.88 16.73 -6.16
C MET A 147 2.51 16.76 -6.82
N MET A 148 2.03 15.59 -7.20
CA MET A 148 0.69 15.39 -7.77
C MET A 148 -0.02 14.28 -7.01
N ASP A 149 -1.31 14.48 -6.77
CA ASP A 149 -2.17 13.46 -6.19
C ASP A 149 -2.55 12.37 -7.22
N ASP A 150 -3.33 11.38 -6.79
CA ASP A 150 -3.86 10.29 -7.61
C ASP A 150 -4.79 10.76 -8.75
N LYS A 151 -5.30 11.99 -8.66
CA LYS A 151 -6.14 12.65 -9.67
C LYS A 151 -5.35 13.55 -10.63
N GLY A 152 -4.03 13.64 -10.44
CA GLY A 152 -3.15 14.50 -11.25
C GLY A 152 -3.16 15.97 -10.86
N ASN A 153 -3.78 16.35 -9.73
CA ASN A 153 -3.75 17.71 -9.23
C ASN A 153 -2.43 18.00 -8.50
N ARG A 154 -1.93 19.23 -8.67
CA ARG A 154 -0.75 19.67 -7.92
C ARG A 154 -1.10 19.88 -6.45
N VAL A 155 -0.33 19.23 -5.58
CA VAL A 155 -0.42 19.40 -4.13
C VAL A 155 0.89 19.94 -3.57
N LYS A 156 0.81 20.70 -2.48
CA LYS A 156 2.00 21.28 -1.82
C LYS A 156 2.47 20.45 -0.64
N VAL A 157 1.58 19.63 -0.10
CA VAL A 157 1.77 18.88 1.14
C VAL A 157 1.18 17.49 0.98
N ALA A 158 1.89 16.47 1.47
CA ALA A 158 1.41 15.08 1.52
C ALA A 158 1.68 14.52 2.91
N GLY A 159 0.62 14.19 3.63
CA GLY A 159 0.66 13.57 4.96
C GLY A 159 0.75 12.05 4.91
N PRO A 160 0.69 11.37 6.09
CA PRO A 160 0.70 9.93 6.17
C PRO A 160 -0.45 9.28 5.38
N SER A 161 -0.20 8.07 4.86
CA SER A 161 -1.13 7.28 4.04
C SER A 161 -1.57 7.96 2.73
N THR A 162 -0.81 8.96 2.27
CA THR A 162 -1.10 9.69 1.04
C THR A 162 -0.13 9.27 -0.06
N PRO A 163 -0.60 8.70 -1.18
CA PRO A 163 0.22 8.46 -2.35
C PRO A 163 0.41 9.76 -3.13
N VAL A 164 1.63 10.05 -3.54
CA VAL A 164 1.95 11.22 -4.38
C VAL A 164 3.00 10.88 -5.42
N GLU A 165 2.81 11.41 -6.63
CA GLU A 165 3.85 11.43 -7.66
C GLU A 165 4.76 12.62 -7.40
N ILE A 166 6.06 12.41 -7.31
CA ILE A 166 7.05 13.45 -7.06
C ILE A 166 7.97 13.67 -8.25
N LEU A 167 8.38 14.92 -8.43
CA LEU A 167 9.39 15.36 -9.40
C LEU A 167 10.55 16.02 -8.65
N GLY A 168 11.77 15.87 -9.17
CA GLY A 168 12.94 16.57 -8.64
C GLY A 168 14.08 15.66 -8.22
N LEU A 169 13.97 14.35 -8.38
CA LEU A 169 15.08 13.41 -8.19
C LEU A 169 16.10 13.53 -9.33
N ASN A 170 17.37 13.25 -9.02
CA ASN A 170 18.45 13.23 -9.99
C ASN A 170 18.48 11.95 -10.84
N ASP A 171 17.92 10.86 -10.32
CA ASP A 171 17.86 9.55 -10.95
C ASP A 171 16.56 8.83 -10.61
N VAL A 172 16.29 7.71 -11.29
CA VAL A 172 15.08 6.89 -11.08
C VAL A 172 15.36 5.89 -9.97
N PRO A 173 14.66 5.97 -8.83
CA PRO A 173 14.81 5.01 -7.75
C PRO A 173 14.18 3.66 -8.11
N PHE A 174 14.53 2.62 -7.37
CA PHE A 174 13.89 1.31 -7.49
C PHE A 174 12.59 1.24 -6.67
N SER A 175 11.64 0.47 -7.17
CA SER A 175 10.43 0.13 -6.39
C SER A 175 10.83 -0.57 -5.08
N GLY A 176 10.17 -0.22 -3.98
CA GLY A 176 10.47 -0.73 -2.64
C GLY A 176 11.55 0.06 -1.88
N GLU A 177 12.27 0.99 -2.51
CA GLU A 177 13.21 1.86 -1.80
C GLU A 177 12.50 2.87 -0.89
N VAL A 178 13.18 3.26 0.17
CA VAL A 178 12.64 4.17 1.18
C VAL A 178 13.01 5.61 0.85
N LEU A 179 12.00 6.48 0.77
CA LEU A 179 12.18 7.93 0.75
C LEU A 179 12.36 8.45 2.18
N MET A 180 13.35 9.32 2.36
CA MET A 180 13.55 10.10 3.58
C MET A 180 13.71 11.59 3.25
N ALA A 181 12.93 12.43 3.94
CA ALA A 181 13.08 13.87 3.86
C ALA A 181 14.09 14.39 4.90
N HIS A 182 14.87 15.39 4.53
CA HIS A 182 15.92 16.01 5.35
C HIS A 182 15.68 17.51 5.49
N GLY A 183 16.26 18.10 6.54
CA GLY A 183 16.12 19.54 6.80
C GLY A 183 17.00 20.40 5.90
N ASN A 184 18.07 19.84 5.33
CA ASN A 184 18.97 20.52 4.39
C ASN A 184 19.67 19.52 3.46
N GLU A 185 20.20 20.03 2.34
CA GLU A 185 20.92 19.23 1.34
C GLU A 185 22.18 18.53 1.88
N LYS A 186 22.87 19.12 2.87
CA LYS A 186 24.08 18.53 3.45
C LYS A 186 23.81 17.25 4.20
N GLU A 187 22.68 17.17 4.90
CA GLU A 187 22.25 15.94 5.58
C GLU A 187 21.89 14.84 4.57
N ALA A 188 21.22 15.20 3.47
CA ALA A 188 20.87 14.25 2.42
C ALA A 188 22.11 13.66 1.73
N LEU A 189 23.10 14.47 1.43
CA LEU A 189 24.35 14.05 0.78
C LEU A 189 25.27 13.23 1.70
N SER A 190 25.28 13.50 3.00
CA SER A 190 26.13 12.77 3.96
C SER A 190 25.70 11.29 4.09
N LEU A 191 24.43 10.98 3.90
CA LEU A 191 23.91 9.63 4.00
C LEU A 191 24.20 8.76 2.77
N ILE A 192 24.41 9.39 1.62
CA ILE A 192 24.78 8.68 0.38
C ILE A 192 26.22 8.21 0.42
N HIS A 193 27.13 9.02 1.02
CA HIS A 193 28.55 8.65 1.13
C HIS A 193 28.84 7.55 2.19
N ILE A 194 27.89 7.22 3.06
CA ILE A 194 28.05 6.14 4.05
C ILE A 194 27.66 4.76 3.46
N SER A 195 26.99 4.72 2.31
CA SER A 195 26.53 3.49 1.67
C SER A 195 27.45 2.95 0.55
N GLU A 196 28.57 3.59 0.27
CA GLU A 196 29.62 3.01 -0.59
C GLU A 196 30.64 2.26 0.27
N PRO A 197 30.90 0.96 -0.02
CA PRO A 197 31.87 0.14 0.69
C PRO A 197 33.32 0.52 0.37
#